data_1e1a0b6adfc3cde76e6dcb82c820df34
#
_entry.id   1e1a0b6adfc3cde76e6dcb82c820df34
#
_cell.length_a   1.000
_cell.length_b   1.000
_cell.length_c   1.000
_cell.angle_alpha   90.00
_cell.angle_beta   90.00
_cell.angle_gamma   90.00
#
_symmetry.space_group_name_H-M   'P 1'
#
loop_
_entity.id
_entity.type
_entity.pdbx_description
1 polymer ?
#
loop_
_entity_poly.entity_id
_entity_poly.type
_entity_poly.pdbx_seq_one_letter_code
_entity_poly.pdbx_strand_id
1 'polypeptide(L)'
;MTKESLRKCVGCGELISRSSMIKIVKEHSTGEVIVNPDSKIFGRSAYLCYNLSCIETALKKNKLNRILKTNSQIEKASLIGLLDG
;
A
#
# COMPACT_ATOMS: atom_id res chain seq x y z
N MET A 1 -4.16 21.12 -17.37
CA MET A 1 -4.76 19.81 -17.16
C MET A 1 -3.86 18.93 -16.31
N THR A 2 -4.35 18.50 -15.18
CA THR A 2 -3.54 17.72 -14.26
C THR A 2 -3.73 16.23 -14.55
N LYS A 3 -2.64 15.55 -14.83
CA LYS A 3 -2.67 14.11 -14.98
C LYS A 3 -2.33 13.48 -13.65
N GLU A 4 -3.26 12.74 -13.12
CA GLU A 4 -2.97 11.98 -11.91
C GLU A 4 -2.07 10.81 -12.26
N SER A 5 -1.11 10.55 -11.40
CA SER A 5 -0.23 9.40 -11.57
C SER A 5 -1.01 8.13 -11.29
N LEU A 6 -0.92 7.20 -12.21
CA LEU A 6 -1.53 5.89 -12.03
C LEU A 6 -0.53 4.96 -11.35
N ARG A 7 -1.05 4.13 -10.46
CA ARG A 7 -0.24 3.14 -9.77
C ARG A 7 -0.93 1.79 -9.84
N LYS A 8 -0.13 0.75 -9.90
CA LYS A 8 -0.65 -0.61 -9.98
C LYS A 8 -1.04 -1.11 -8.60
N CYS A 9 -2.27 -1.59 -8.48
CA CYS A 9 -2.73 -2.19 -7.24
C CYS A 9 -2.04 -3.54 -7.03
N VAL A 10 -1.47 -3.74 -5.84
CA VAL A 10 -0.79 -5.00 -5.51
C VAL A 10 -1.77 -6.16 -5.51
N GLY A 11 -3.03 -5.90 -5.16
CA GLY A 11 -4.05 -6.95 -5.12
C GLY A 11 -4.58 -7.34 -6.49
N CYS A 12 -5.21 -6.39 -7.18
CA CYS A 12 -5.89 -6.71 -8.45
C CYS A 12 -5.03 -6.46 -9.70
N GLY A 13 -3.94 -5.74 -9.59
CA GLY A 13 -3.06 -5.49 -10.72
C GLY A 13 -3.52 -4.39 -11.66
N GLU A 14 -4.62 -3.73 -11.36
CA GLU A 14 -5.12 -2.66 -12.22
C GLU A 14 -4.42 -1.34 -11.95
N LEU A 15 -4.32 -0.52 -13.00
CA LEU A 15 -3.77 0.82 -12.89
C LEU A 15 -4.88 1.76 -12.46
N ILE A 16 -4.69 2.41 -11.31
CA ILE A 16 -5.69 3.27 -10.69
C ILE A 16 -5.03 4.56 -10.24
N SER A 17 -5.80 5.64 -10.21
CA SER A 17 -5.30 6.91 -9.70
C SER A 17 -4.81 6.74 -8.27
N ARG A 18 -3.57 7.16 -8.01
CA ARG A 18 -2.98 7.00 -6.67
C ARG A 18 -3.76 7.70 -5.57
N SER A 19 -4.48 8.76 -5.91
CA SER A 19 -5.29 9.48 -4.92
C SER A 19 -6.48 8.66 -4.42
N SER A 20 -6.85 7.61 -5.17
CA SER A 20 -7.95 6.71 -4.81
C SER A 20 -7.44 5.41 -4.18
N MET A 21 -6.17 5.37 -3.80
CA MET A 21 -5.55 4.14 -3.30
C MET A 21 -4.95 4.32 -1.92
N ILE A 22 -4.80 3.20 -1.22
CA ILE A 22 -4.05 3.15 0.03
C ILE A 22 -2.57 3.15 -0.33
N LYS A 23 -1.81 4.07 0.25
CA LYS A 23 -0.36 4.09 0.06
C LYS A 23 0.32 3.46 1.27
N ILE A 24 1.22 2.53 1.01
CA ILE A 24 2.00 1.87 2.05
C ILE A 24 3.47 2.10 1.73
N VAL A 25 4.20 2.65 2.70
CA VAL A 25 5.61 2.99 2.50
C VAL A 25 6.48 2.29 3.54
N LYS A 26 7.58 1.71 3.08
CA LYS A 26 8.64 1.25 3.98
C LYS A 26 9.68 2.36 4.02
N GLU A 27 9.84 3.00 5.16
CA GLU A 27 10.78 4.09 5.29
C GLU A 27 12.21 3.60 5.14
N HIS A 28 12.99 4.33 4.34
CA HIS A 28 14.36 3.94 4.01
C HIS A 28 15.28 3.88 5.24
N SER A 29 15.19 4.87 6.11
CA SER A 29 16.13 4.97 7.23
C SER A 29 15.81 4.05 8.40
N THR A 30 14.52 3.87 8.72
CA THR A 30 14.12 3.04 9.87
C THR A 30 13.62 1.65 9.48
N GLY A 31 13.23 1.47 8.23
CA GLY A 31 12.64 0.22 7.79
C GLY A 31 11.20 0.04 8.26
N GLU A 32 10.63 1.07 8.84
CA GLU A 32 9.25 1.02 9.33
C GLU A 32 8.25 1.05 8.19
N VAL A 33 7.17 0.28 8.33
CA VAL A 33 6.09 0.29 7.35
C VAL A 33 5.00 1.23 7.84
N ILE A 34 4.69 2.23 7.02
CA ILE A 34 3.73 3.28 7.37
C ILE A 34 2.60 3.28 6.36
N VAL A 35 1.36 3.27 6.84
CA VAL A 35 0.17 3.25 6.00
C VAL A 35 -0.42 4.65 5.91
N ASN A 36 -0.68 5.10 4.69
CA ASN A 36 -1.24 6.44 4.42
C ASN A 36 -0.51 7.54 5.17
N PRO A 37 0.80 7.70 4.96
CA PRO A 37 1.55 8.73 5.66
C PRO A 37 1.04 10.14 5.31
N ASP A 38 1.03 11.03 6.31
CA ASP A 38 0.59 12.40 6.12
C ASP A 38 1.58 13.26 5.35
N SER A 39 2.83 12.88 5.37
CA SER A 39 3.87 13.64 4.71
C SER A 39 4.67 12.73 3.80
N LYS A 40 5.46 13.36 2.94
CA LYS A 40 6.30 12.61 2.02
C LYS A 40 7.40 11.86 2.78
N ILE A 41 7.45 10.57 2.56
CA ILE A 41 8.43 9.70 3.21
C ILE A 41 9.26 9.01 2.13
N PHE A 42 10.57 9.04 2.30
CA PHE A 42 11.46 8.35 1.37
C PHE A 42 11.53 6.87 1.68
N GLY A 43 11.35 6.07 0.65
CA GLY A 43 11.42 4.63 0.78
C GLY A 43 10.65 3.94 -0.32
N ARG A 44 10.44 2.65 -0.14
CA ARG A 44 9.66 1.87 -1.10
C ARG A 44 8.18 2.05 -0.85
N SER A 45 7.42 2.17 -1.93
CA SER A 45 5.98 2.37 -1.83
C SER A 45 5.23 1.25 -2.53
N ALA A 46 4.06 0.94 -2.01
CA ALA A 46 3.11 0.03 -2.65
C ALA A 46 1.73 0.66 -2.56
N TYR A 47 0.86 0.29 -3.47
CA TYR A 47 -0.48 0.86 -3.54
C TYR A 47 -1.53 -0.22 -3.60
N LEU A 48 -2.66 0.00 -2.93
CA LEU A 48 -3.79 -0.93 -2.87
C LEU A 48 -5.10 -0.20 -3.05
N CYS A 49 -6.07 -0.86 -3.66
CA CYS A 49 -7.43 -0.34 -3.68
C CYS A 49 -8.03 -0.38 -2.28
N TYR A 50 -8.98 0.53 -2.01
CA TYR A 50 -9.78 0.46 -0.79
C TYR A 50 -10.82 -0.64 -0.96
N ASN A 51 -10.36 -1.88 -0.90
CA ASN A 51 -11.18 -3.04 -1.19
C ASN A 51 -10.64 -4.24 -0.42
N LEU A 52 -11.51 -4.93 0.30
CA LEU A 52 -11.09 -6.07 1.11
C LEU A 52 -10.41 -7.16 0.29
N SER A 53 -10.95 -7.45 -0.89
CA SER A 53 -10.35 -8.47 -1.75
C SER A 53 -8.92 -8.13 -2.14
N CYS A 54 -8.67 -6.86 -2.47
CA CYS A 54 -7.33 -6.42 -2.83
C CYS A 54 -6.38 -6.52 -1.65
N ILE A 55 -6.86 -6.13 -0.46
CA ILE A 55 -6.05 -6.22 0.76
C ILE A 55 -5.67 -7.68 1.04
N GLU A 56 -6.65 -8.56 1.00
CA GLU A 56 -6.39 -9.98 1.25
C GLU A 56 -5.43 -10.58 0.24
N THR A 57 -5.62 -10.24 -1.03
CA THR A 57 -4.74 -10.74 -2.09
C THR A 57 -3.32 -10.21 -1.91
N ALA A 58 -3.19 -8.95 -1.52
CA ALA A 58 -1.88 -8.34 -1.33
C ALA A 58 -1.12 -8.96 -0.16
N LEU A 59 -1.82 -9.37 0.88
CA LEU A 59 -1.19 -9.99 2.05
C LEU A 59 -0.95 -11.49 1.83
N LYS A 60 -1.68 -12.08 0.91
CA LYS A 60 -1.53 -13.50 0.59
C LYS A 60 -0.17 -13.75 -0.05
N LYS A 61 0.52 -14.78 0.40
CA LYS A 61 1.85 -15.14 -0.12
C LYS A 61 2.86 -14.01 0.03
N ASN A 62 2.61 -13.11 0.98
CA ASN A 62 3.53 -12.01 1.31
C ASN A 62 3.88 -11.11 0.12
N LYS A 63 2.91 -10.82 -0.73
CA LYS A 63 3.14 -9.95 -1.89
C LYS A 63 3.63 -8.56 -1.48
N LEU A 64 2.98 -7.95 -0.47
CA LEU A 64 3.39 -6.64 0.00
C LEU A 64 4.81 -6.67 0.56
N ASN A 65 5.13 -7.71 1.30
CA ASN A 65 6.47 -7.86 1.86
C ASN A 65 7.53 -7.94 0.77
N ARG A 66 7.23 -8.62 -0.33
CA ARG A 66 8.16 -8.71 -1.45
C ARG A 66 8.36 -7.38 -2.14
N ILE A 67 7.27 -6.66 -2.38
CA ILE A 67 7.33 -5.38 -3.08
C ILE A 67 8.06 -4.35 -2.26
N LEU A 68 7.78 -4.30 -0.95
CA LEU A 68 8.41 -3.37 -0.04
C LEU A 68 9.79 -3.85 0.41
N LYS A 69 10.13 -5.09 0.11
CA LYS A 69 11.39 -5.73 0.53
C LYS A 69 11.58 -5.63 2.04
N THR A 70 10.56 -6.03 2.78
CA THR A 70 10.60 -5.99 4.23
C THR A 70 10.17 -7.34 4.81
N ASN A 71 10.73 -7.67 5.98
CA ASN A 71 10.34 -8.84 6.74
C ASN A 71 9.33 -8.50 7.82
N SER A 72 9.00 -7.21 7.96
CA SER A 72 8.03 -6.76 8.95
C SER A 72 6.65 -7.30 8.65
N GLN A 73 5.95 -7.73 9.68
CA GLN A 73 4.59 -8.21 9.51
C GLN A 73 3.65 -7.03 9.31
N ILE A 74 2.91 -7.05 8.21
CA ILE A 74 1.94 -6.02 7.91
C ILE A 74 0.58 -6.53 8.39
N GLU A 75 -0.02 -5.81 9.34
CA GLU A 75 -1.26 -6.25 9.95
C GLU A 75 -2.46 -5.97 9.04
N LYS A 76 -3.24 -7.03 8.81
CA LYS A 76 -4.46 -6.93 8.02
C LYS A 76 -5.46 -5.97 8.66
N ALA A 77 -5.55 -6.00 9.98
CA ALA A 77 -6.48 -5.15 10.71
C ALA A 77 -6.23 -3.66 10.47
N SER A 78 -4.97 -3.27 10.34
CA SER A 78 -4.62 -1.87 10.07
C SER A 78 -5.13 -1.41 8.71
N LEU A 79 -5.13 -2.29 7.74
CA LEU A 79 -5.61 -1.98 6.40
C LEU A 79 -7.13 -2.02 6.32
N ILE A 80 -7.74 -3.00 6.98
CA ILE A 80 -9.20 -3.14 6.98
C ILE A 80 -9.86 -1.96 7.67
N GLY A 81 -9.24 -1.45 8.72
CA GLY A 81 -9.76 -0.30 9.45
C GLY A 81 -9.95 0.92 8.57
N LEU A 82 -9.20 1.04 7.48
CA LEU A 82 -9.33 2.16 6.56
C LEU A 82 -10.62 2.07 5.71
N LEU A 83 -11.18 0.88 5.60
CA LEU A 83 -12.39 0.68 4.79
C LEU A 83 -13.65 1.19 5.50
N ASP A 84 -13.60 1.31 6.81
CA ASP A 84 -14.74 1.75 7.62
C ASP A 84 -14.79 3.27 7.78
N GLY A 85 -13.74 3.94 7.39
CA GLY A 85 -13.60 5.38 7.63
C GLY A 85 -14.24 6.29 6.64
#